data_87d86da0fa109c7181bc26b10b6a24c4
#
_entry.id   87d86da0fa109c7181bc26b10b6a24c4
#
_cell.length_a   1.000
_cell.length_b   1.000
_cell.length_c   1.000
_cell.angle_alpha   90.00
_cell.angle_beta   90.00
_cell.angle_gamma   90.00
#
_symmetry.space_group_name_H-M   'P 1'
#
loop_
_entity.id
_entity.type
_entity.pdbx_description
1 polymer ?
#
loop_
_entity_poly.entity_id
_entity_poly.type
_entity_poly.pdbx_seq_one_letter_code
_entity_poly.pdbx_strand_id
1 'polypeptide(L)'
;ISILQEIDKRAGQIGKVQDVLLEFNISGEETKTGIEPDAFEEAVEAAKALPNIRVCGLMCMAPQFGDLEKTRPVFREGHELYKKLQKKFPEGQIHILSMGMSHDFEIAIEEGANMVRIGTAIFGARVYR
;
A
#
# COMPACT_ATOMS: atom_id res chain seq x y z
N ILE A 1 -10.80 -2.41 6.56
CA ILE A 1 -10.77 -3.25 7.77
C ILE A 1 -11.49 -4.58 7.54
N SER A 2 -12.65 -4.55 6.89
CA SER A 2 -13.39 -5.79 6.63
C SER A 2 -12.62 -6.79 5.75
N ILE A 3 -11.84 -6.29 4.76
CA ILE A 3 -11.03 -7.18 3.92
C ILE A 3 -9.91 -7.82 4.74
N LEU A 4 -9.33 -7.11 5.70
CA LEU A 4 -8.32 -7.69 6.59
C LEU A 4 -8.92 -8.82 7.42
N GLN A 5 -10.13 -8.64 7.94
CA GLN A 5 -10.81 -9.67 8.71
C GLN A 5 -11.10 -10.89 7.85
N GLU A 6 -11.50 -10.71 6.60
CA GLU A 6 -11.75 -11.82 5.68
C GLU A 6 -10.45 -12.58 5.35
N ILE A 7 -9.36 -11.87 5.11
CA ILE A 7 -8.05 -12.51 4.88
C ILE A 7 -7.63 -13.31 6.09
N ASP A 8 -7.78 -12.74 7.29
CA ASP A 8 -7.45 -13.42 8.54
C ASP A 8 -8.24 -14.71 8.68
N LYS A 9 -9.54 -14.65 8.43
CA LYS A 9 -10.43 -15.82 8.53
C LYS A 9 -9.99 -16.90 7.55
N ARG A 10 -9.76 -16.57 6.29
CA ARG A 10 -9.39 -17.53 5.26
C ARG A 10 -8.01 -18.13 5.53
N ALA A 11 -7.05 -17.31 5.95
CA ALA A 11 -5.72 -17.81 6.29
C ALA A 11 -5.78 -18.77 7.47
N GLY A 12 -6.57 -18.45 8.49
CA GLY A 12 -6.76 -19.33 9.66
C GLY A 12 -7.37 -20.67 9.30
N GLN A 13 -8.27 -20.70 8.31
CA GLN A 13 -8.91 -21.95 7.87
C GLN A 13 -7.91 -22.95 7.28
N ILE A 14 -6.80 -22.47 6.74
CA ILE A 14 -5.76 -23.35 6.15
C ILE A 14 -4.48 -23.38 7.01
N GLY A 15 -4.55 -22.86 8.24
CA GLY A 15 -3.41 -22.89 9.15
C GLY A 15 -2.24 -22.03 8.71
N LYS A 16 -2.52 -20.89 8.07
CA LYS A 16 -1.50 -20.01 7.48
C LYS A 16 -1.54 -18.64 8.12
N VAL A 17 -0.37 -17.97 8.19
CA VAL A 17 -0.28 -16.53 8.46
C VAL A 17 0.02 -15.84 7.13
N GLN A 18 -0.87 -14.97 6.70
CA GLN A 18 -0.76 -14.29 5.41
C GLN A 18 -0.07 -12.94 5.56
N ASP A 19 0.99 -12.73 4.79
CA ASP A 19 1.65 -11.43 4.70
C ASP A 19 0.79 -10.47 3.89
N VAL A 20 0.60 -9.26 4.40
CA VAL A 20 -0.23 -8.25 3.74
C VAL A 20 0.45 -6.88 3.77
N LEU A 21 0.01 -6.03 2.86
CA LEU A 21 0.36 -4.60 2.86
C LEU A 21 -0.92 -3.83 3.17
N LEU A 22 -0.81 -2.78 3.96
CA LEU A 22 -1.93 -1.88 4.19
C LEU A 22 -1.96 -0.84 3.08
N GLU A 23 -3.09 -0.75 2.38
CA GLU A 23 -3.27 0.24 1.31
C GLU A 23 -3.88 1.51 1.89
N PHE A 24 -3.25 2.65 1.63
CA PHE A 24 -3.74 3.97 2.06
C PHE A 24 -4.17 4.80 0.87
N ASN A 25 -5.32 5.46 1.00
CA ASN A 25 -5.85 6.39 0.01
C ASN A 25 -5.36 7.80 0.35
N ILE A 26 -4.16 8.13 -0.11
CA ILE A 26 -3.52 9.42 0.22
C ILE A 26 -4.08 10.55 -0.63
N SER A 27 -4.43 10.27 -1.87
CA SER A 27 -4.87 11.30 -2.81
C SER A 27 -6.29 11.82 -2.53
N GLY A 28 -7.06 11.14 -1.67
CA GLY A 28 -8.40 11.58 -1.31
C GLY A 28 -9.46 11.33 -2.38
N GLU A 29 -9.18 10.51 -3.38
CA GLU A 29 -10.17 10.19 -4.42
C GLU A 29 -11.26 9.30 -3.86
N GLU A 30 -12.52 9.70 -4.05
CA GLU A 30 -13.68 8.98 -3.53
C GLU A 30 -13.84 7.59 -4.13
N THR A 31 -13.44 7.41 -5.38
CA THR A 31 -13.60 6.14 -6.10
C THR A 31 -12.50 5.14 -5.78
N LYS A 32 -11.48 5.53 -5.04
CA LYS A 32 -10.38 4.64 -4.69
C LYS A 32 -10.70 3.85 -3.43
N THR A 33 -10.17 2.64 -3.40
CA THR A 33 -10.17 1.81 -2.20
C THR A 33 -8.97 2.21 -1.33
N GLY A 34 -8.94 1.73 -0.11
CA GLY A 34 -7.84 1.98 0.78
C GLY A 34 -8.26 2.70 2.04
N ILE A 35 -7.34 2.73 2.98
CA ILE A 35 -7.55 3.31 4.30
C ILE A 35 -7.28 4.82 4.20
N GLU A 36 -8.18 5.63 4.74
CA GLU A 36 -7.91 7.06 4.83
C GLU A 36 -6.78 7.31 5.84
N PRO A 37 -5.88 8.27 5.58
CA PRO A 37 -4.80 8.56 6.52
C PRO A 37 -5.29 8.88 7.94
N ASP A 38 -6.46 9.48 8.07
CA ASP A 38 -7.06 9.78 9.38
C ASP A 38 -7.41 8.52 10.17
N ALA A 39 -7.59 7.39 9.51
CA ALA A 39 -7.90 6.12 10.15
C ALA A 39 -6.64 5.28 10.43
N PHE A 40 -5.46 5.86 10.35
CA PHE A 40 -4.19 5.14 10.51
C PHE A 40 -4.13 4.35 11.81
N GLU A 41 -4.39 4.99 12.94
CA GLU A 41 -4.28 4.32 14.24
C GLU A 41 -5.31 3.22 14.40
N GLU A 42 -6.54 3.46 13.95
CA GLU A 42 -7.60 2.45 13.98
C GLU A 42 -7.22 1.23 13.13
N ALA A 43 -6.68 1.46 11.93
CA ALA A 43 -6.27 0.39 11.04
C ALA A 43 -5.12 -0.44 11.64
N VAL A 44 -4.15 0.21 12.27
CA VAL A 44 -3.03 -0.47 12.93
C VAL A 44 -3.54 -1.36 14.06
N GLU A 45 -4.42 -0.84 14.91
CA GLU A 45 -4.97 -1.62 16.02
C GLU A 45 -5.81 -2.79 15.54
N ALA A 46 -6.63 -2.57 14.49
CA ALA A 46 -7.41 -3.64 13.90
C ALA A 46 -6.53 -4.75 13.33
N ALA A 47 -5.45 -4.38 12.63
CA ALA A 47 -4.53 -5.35 12.06
C ALA A 47 -3.79 -6.15 13.13
N LYS A 48 -3.38 -5.50 14.21
CA LYS A 48 -2.69 -6.17 15.32
C LYS A 48 -3.57 -7.19 16.04
N ALA A 49 -4.88 -7.01 16.00
CA ALA A 49 -5.82 -7.91 16.63
C ALA A 49 -6.07 -9.18 15.81
N LEU A 50 -5.57 -9.27 14.58
CA LEU A 50 -5.82 -10.41 13.68
C LEU A 50 -4.61 -11.33 13.66
N PRO A 51 -4.74 -12.56 14.23
CA PRO A 51 -3.58 -13.44 14.42
C PRO A 51 -3.07 -14.14 13.16
N ASN A 52 -3.88 -14.19 12.10
CA ASN A 52 -3.52 -14.95 10.90
C ASN A 52 -3.08 -14.05 9.76
N ILE A 53 -2.82 -12.76 10.03
CA ILE A 53 -2.18 -11.86 9.07
C ILE A 53 -0.91 -11.27 9.68
N ARG A 54 0.01 -10.91 8.81
CA ARG A 54 1.23 -10.21 9.20
C ARG A 54 1.39 -9.00 8.31
N VAL A 55 1.35 -7.82 8.88
CA VAL A 55 1.55 -6.59 8.12
C VAL A 55 3.03 -6.44 7.83
N CYS A 56 3.39 -6.33 6.55
CA CYS A 56 4.79 -6.23 6.11
C CYS A 56 5.12 -4.88 5.48
N GLY A 57 4.14 -4.04 5.26
CA GLY A 57 4.39 -2.75 4.64
C GLY A 57 3.15 -1.97 4.30
N LEU A 58 3.36 -0.98 3.47
CA LEU A 58 2.34 -0.04 3.04
C LEU A 58 2.29 0.02 1.52
N MET A 59 1.10 0.23 0.98
CA MET A 59 0.87 0.41 -0.44
C MET A 59 0.07 1.69 -0.65
N CYS A 60 0.43 2.45 -1.67
CA CYS A 60 -0.39 3.57 -2.13
C CYS A 60 -0.24 3.76 -3.63
N MET A 61 -1.21 4.46 -4.23
CA MET A 61 -1.21 4.80 -5.64
C MET A 61 -1.46 6.30 -5.78
N ALA A 62 -0.82 6.90 -6.78
CA ALA A 62 -1.11 8.28 -7.16
C ALA A 62 -2.08 8.28 -8.34
N PRO A 63 -2.97 9.28 -8.44
CA PRO A 63 -3.78 9.47 -9.63
C PRO A 63 -2.91 9.71 -10.85
N GLN A 64 -3.44 9.41 -12.05
CA GLN A 64 -2.77 9.75 -13.29
C GLN A 64 -2.94 11.24 -13.56
N PHE A 65 -1.92 12.00 -13.25
CA PHE A 65 -1.88 13.43 -13.55
C PHE A 65 -1.29 13.66 -14.94
N GLY A 66 -1.67 14.76 -15.58
CA GLY A 66 -1.02 15.20 -16.82
C GLY A 66 0.44 15.58 -16.60
N ASP A 67 0.76 16.10 -15.43
CA ASP A 67 2.12 16.43 -15.01
C ASP A 67 2.57 15.40 -13.98
N LEU A 68 3.58 14.61 -14.34
CA LEU A 68 4.10 13.55 -13.46
C LEU A 68 4.63 14.08 -12.12
N GLU A 69 5.16 15.29 -12.09
CA GLU A 69 5.67 15.87 -10.85
C GLU A 69 4.58 16.07 -9.79
N LYS A 70 3.31 16.10 -10.19
CA LYS A 70 2.20 16.16 -9.24
C LYS A 70 2.02 14.87 -8.44
N THR A 71 2.62 13.78 -8.87
CA THR A 71 2.61 12.53 -8.11
C THR A 71 3.55 12.58 -6.91
N ARG A 72 4.58 13.42 -6.97
CA ARG A 72 5.64 13.48 -5.95
C ARG A 72 5.10 13.76 -4.55
N PRO A 73 4.22 14.74 -4.33
CA PRO A 73 3.67 14.96 -2.99
C PRO A 73 2.92 13.75 -2.44
N VAL A 74 2.21 13.01 -3.29
CA VAL A 74 1.48 11.80 -2.89
C VAL A 74 2.47 10.74 -2.41
N PHE A 75 3.52 10.47 -3.18
CA PHE A 75 4.54 9.48 -2.82
C PHE A 75 5.33 9.90 -1.58
N ARG A 76 5.58 11.20 -1.44
CA ARG A 76 6.26 11.72 -0.25
C ARG A 76 5.44 11.48 1.00
N GLU A 77 4.14 11.70 0.95
CA GLU A 77 3.24 11.38 2.05
C GLU A 77 3.17 9.88 2.32
N GLY A 78 3.17 9.07 1.27
CA GLY A 78 3.24 7.62 1.41
C GLY A 78 4.48 7.18 2.17
N HIS A 79 5.63 7.77 1.88
CA HIS A 79 6.87 7.47 2.60
C HIS A 79 6.80 7.90 4.07
N GLU A 80 6.18 9.04 4.36
CA GLU A 80 6.00 9.49 5.74
C GLU A 80 5.10 8.53 6.53
N LEU A 81 4.00 8.07 5.93
CA LEU A 81 3.13 7.07 6.56
C LEU A 81 3.86 5.74 6.77
N TYR A 82 4.71 5.35 5.81
CA TYR A 82 5.53 4.14 5.92
C TYR A 82 6.45 4.21 7.13
N LYS A 83 7.15 5.34 7.31
CA LYS A 83 8.01 5.53 8.47
C LYS A 83 7.21 5.48 9.77
N LYS A 84 6.03 6.06 9.76
CA LYS A 84 5.12 6.02 10.92
C LYS A 84 4.67 4.59 11.22
N LEU A 85 4.37 3.82 10.17
CA LEU A 85 3.97 2.42 10.31
C LEU A 85 5.12 1.58 10.89
N GLN A 86 6.35 1.83 10.48
CA GLN A 86 7.52 1.12 11.01
C GLN A 86 7.63 1.25 12.52
N LYS A 87 7.21 2.38 13.09
CA LYS A 87 7.27 2.61 14.53
C LYS A 87 6.18 1.86 15.31
N LYS A 88 5.17 1.35 14.63
CA LYS A 88 4.04 0.64 15.26
C LYS A 88 4.24 -0.87 15.35
N PHE A 89 5.25 -1.40 14.69
CA PHE A 89 5.53 -2.84 14.63
C PHE A 89 6.98 -3.11 15.00
N PRO A 90 7.32 -4.39 15.31
CA PRO A 90 8.71 -4.74 15.62
C PRO A 90 9.68 -4.34 14.50
N GLU A 91 10.91 -4.01 14.87
CA GLU A 91 11.95 -3.61 13.93
C GLU A 91 12.11 -4.67 12.83
N GLY A 92 12.14 -4.20 11.59
CA GLY A 92 12.32 -5.06 10.41
C GLY A 92 11.06 -5.69 9.88
N GLN A 93 9.95 -5.68 10.61
CA GLN A 93 8.71 -6.27 10.11
C GLN A 93 8.12 -5.46 8.95
N ILE A 94 8.09 -4.14 9.07
CA ILE A 94 7.59 -3.25 8.02
C ILE A 94 8.76 -2.89 7.11
N HIS A 95 8.84 -3.56 5.97
CA HIS A 95 10.00 -3.43 5.07
C HIS A 95 9.61 -3.22 3.61
N ILE A 96 8.31 -3.15 3.28
CA ILE A 96 7.85 -2.96 1.90
C ILE A 96 7.06 -1.66 1.80
N LEU A 97 7.54 -0.77 0.93
CA LEU A 97 6.79 0.41 0.52
C LEU A 97 6.49 0.26 -0.96
N SER A 98 5.26 -0.18 -1.27
CA SER A 98 4.81 -0.45 -2.62
C SER A 98 4.07 0.77 -3.15
N MET A 99 4.71 1.51 -4.03
CA MET A 99 4.08 2.63 -4.72
C MET A 99 4.79 2.84 -6.06
N GLY A 100 4.05 3.34 -7.04
CA GLY A 100 4.56 3.52 -8.38
C GLY A 100 4.05 2.45 -9.34
N MET A 101 3.68 2.89 -10.51
CA MET A 101 3.18 2.08 -11.60
C MET A 101 3.98 2.40 -12.86
N SER A 102 3.62 1.82 -14.01
CA SER A 102 4.38 1.99 -15.25
C SER A 102 4.61 3.44 -15.64
N HIS A 103 3.69 4.34 -15.31
CA HIS A 103 3.77 5.75 -15.73
C HIS A 103 4.48 6.68 -14.74
N ASP A 104 4.67 6.25 -13.48
CA ASP A 104 5.22 7.14 -12.44
C ASP A 104 6.24 6.48 -11.51
N PHE A 105 6.70 5.26 -11.83
CA PHE A 105 7.58 4.50 -10.94
C PHE A 105 8.91 5.19 -10.64
N GLU A 106 9.43 5.98 -11.58
CA GLU A 106 10.71 6.67 -11.36
C GLU A 106 10.61 7.68 -10.22
N ILE A 107 9.52 8.45 -10.19
CA ILE A 107 9.28 9.42 -9.12
C ILE A 107 9.03 8.70 -7.81
N ALA A 108 8.28 7.59 -7.85
CA ALA A 108 8.02 6.78 -6.66
C ALA A 108 9.33 6.26 -6.05
N ILE A 109 10.25 5.77 -6.87
CA ILE A 109 11.56 5.29 -6.39
C ILE A 109 12.35 6.44 -5.77
N GLU A 110 12.35 7.61 -6.39
CA GLU A 110 13.03 8.78 -5.83
C GLU A 110 12.47 9.17 -4.46
N GLU A 111 11.18 8.93 -4.23
CA GLU A 111 10.54 9.24 -2.95
C GLU A 111 10.55 8.06 -1.97
N GLY A 112 11.29 6.99 -2.27
CA GLY A 112 11.58 5.94 -1.31
C GLY A 112 10.90 4.60 -1.53
N ALA A 113 10.15 4.42 -2.64
CA ALA A 113 9.53 3.13 -2.94
C ALA A 113 10.60 2.03 -3.08
N ASN A 114 10.30 0.85 -2.55
CA ASN A 114 11.15 -0.32 -2.75
C ASN A 114 10.41 -1.46 -3.45
N MET A 115 9.16 -1.25 -3.83
CA MET A 115 8.39 -2.15 -4.69
C MET A 115 7.54 -1.31 -5.63
N VAL A 116 7.58 -1.62 -6.91
CA VAL A 116 6.77 -0.94 -7.94
C VAL A 116 5.96 -1.97 -8.71
N ARG A 117 4.87 -1.51 -9.33
CA ARG A 117 3.98 -2.39 -10.10
C ARG A 117 4.02 -1.97 -11.55
N ILE A 118 4.75 -2.72 -12.35
CA ILE A 118 5.03 -2.39 -13.74
C ILE A 118 4.41 -3.47 -14.62
N GLY A 119 3.35 -3.13 -15.32
CA GLY A 119 2.69 -4.04 -16.27
C GLY A 119 2.81 -3.52 -17.68
N THR A 120 2.25 -2.35 -17.97
CA THR A 120 2.22 -1.82 -19.34
C THR A 120 3.61 -1.48 -19.88
N ALA A 121 4.56 -1.10 -19.04
CA ALA A 121 5.94 -0.82 -19.47
C ALA A 121 6.68 -2.07 -19.93
N ILE A 122 6.29 -3.26 -19.45
CA ILE A 122 6.89 -4.54 -19.81
C ILE A 122 6.05 -5.29 -20.85
N PHE A 123 4.74 -5.34 -20.63
CA PHE A 123 3.83 -6.18 -21.41
C PHE A 123 2.99 -5.42 -22.44
N GLY A 124 3.09 -4.09 -22.49
CA GLY A 124 2.27 -3.24 -23.33
C GLY A 124 0.89 -2.98 -22.74
N ALA A 125 0.13 -2.10 -23.40
CA ALA A 125 -1.20 -1.73 -22.96
C ALA A 125 -2.17 -2.92 -23.07
N ARG A 126 -3.12 -3.02 -22.14
CA ARG A 126 -4.18 -4.03 -22.22
C ARG A 126 -5.16 -3.70 -23.33
N VAL A 127 -5.56 -4.73 -24.08
CA VAL A 127 -6.62 -4.62 -25.06
C VAL A 127 -7.80 -5.47 -24.55
N TYR A 128 -8.92 -4.81 -24.31
CA TYR A 128 -10.16 -5.50 -23.88
C TYR A 128 -10.98 -5.83 -25.12
N ARG A 129 -11.46 -7.05 -25.21
CA ARG A 129 -12.26 -7.52 -26.33
C ARG A 129 -13.63 -7.99 -25.87
#